data_5b7b7aa6de4ae78e8c205e3fb1730c72
#
_entry.id   5b7b7aa6de4ae78e8c205e3fb1730c72
#
_cell.length_a   1.000
_cell.length_b   1.000
_cell.length_c   1.000
_cell.angle_alpha   90.00
_cell.angle_beta   90.00
_cell.angle_gamma   90.00
#
_symmetry.space_group_name_H-M   'P 1'
#
loop_
_entity.id
_entity.type
_entity.pdbx_description
1 polymer ?
#
loop_
_entity_poly.entity_id
_entity_poly.type
_entity_poly.pdbx_seq_one_letter_code
_entity_poly.pdbx_strand_id
1 'polypeptide(L)'
;MFTRIMVPVDLAHLEPLDRALRCAADLAKHYGAVIVYVGVGAATPGSVAHNPQEFAQKMSEFAEAQAEVHGVSTEGVAMTSPDPTTDLDPTLLKAVDQVGADLVVMASHIPNLTDYFWPSNGGTIAAKAKISVMVVR
;
A
#
# COMPACT_ATOMS: atom_id res chain seq x y z
N MET A 1 19.98 -4.58 2.17
CA MET A 1 19.63 -3.71 3.32
C MET A 1 18.17 -3.88 3.72
N PHE A 2 17.23 -3.63 2.82
CA PHE A 2 15.81 -3.85 3.13
C PHE A 2 15.40 -5.28 2.80
N THR A 3 14.52 -5.86 3.62
CA THR A 3 14.03 -7.23 3.44
C THR A 3 12.53 -7.32 3.17
N ARG A 4 11.75 -6.39 3.70
CA ARG A 4 10.30 -6.34 3.49
C ARG A 4 9.86 -4.91 3.26
N ILE A 5 9.36 -4.66 2.06
CA ILE A 5 8.93 -3.34 1.62
C ILE A 5 7.42 -3.29 1.61
N MET A 6 6.83 -2.46 2.45
CA MET A 6 5.39 -2.23 2.44
C MET A 6 5.05 -1.16 1.40
N VAL A 7 4.07 -1.45 0.57
CA VAL A 7 3.54 -0.50 -0.42
C VAL A 7 2.04 -0.37 -0.20
N PRO A 8 1.59 0.75 0.36
CA PRO A 8 0.17 1.01 0.46
C PRO A 8 -0.43 1.20 -0.93
N VAL A 9 -1.59 0.60 -1.19
CA VAL A 9 -2.27 0.71 -2.49
C VAL A 9 -3.75 1.00 -2.30
N ASP A 10 -4.30 1.76 -3.24
CA ASP A 10 -5.72 1.99 -3.39
C ASP A 10 -6.18 1.33 -4.69
N LEU A 11 -6.90 0.21 -4.59
CA LEU A 11 -7.32 -0.57 -5.76
C LEU A 11 -8.30 0.19 -6.67
N ALA A 12 -8.97 1.22 -6.15
CA ALA A 12 -9.84 2.07 -6.95
C ALA A 12 -9.07 3.07 -7.81
N HIS A 13 -7.80 3.36 -7.45
CA HIS A 13 -6.99 4.41 -8.08
C HIS A 13 -5.55 3.93 -8.28
N LEU A 14 -5.34 2.94 -9.14
CA LEU A 14 -4.02 2.34 -9.37
C LEU A 14 -3.12 3.18 -10.27
N GLU A 15 -3.70 3.88 -11.25
CA GLU A 15 -2.91 4.65 -12.21
C GLU A 15 -1.96 5.66 -11.55
N PRO A 16 -2.41 6.47 -10.56
CA PRO A 16 -1.51 7.38 -9.88
C PRO A 16 -0.39 6.70 -9.08
N LEU A 17 -0.52 5.41 -8.81
CA LEU A 17 0.46 4.64 -8.03
C LEU A 17 1.55 4.00 -8.89
N ASP A 18 1.43 4.01 -10.20
CA ASP A 18 2.31 3.26 -11.10
C ASP A 18 3.79 3.54 -10.85
N ARG A 19 4.14 4.81 -10.68
CA ARG A 19 5.53 5.19 -10.44
C ARG A 19 6.07 4.65 -9.11
N ALA A 20 5.27 4.70 -8.05
CA ALA A 20 5.65 4.14 -6.75
C ALA A 20 5.76 2.61 -6.81
N LEU A 21 4.84 1.95 -7.53
CA LEU A 21 4.89 0.49 -7.72
C LEU A 21 6.17 0.06 -8.43
N ARG A 22 6.55 0.77 -9.49
CA ARG A 22 7.79 0.48 -10.21
C ARG A 22 9.03 0.76 -9.36
N CYS A 23 9.04 1.85 -8.62
CA CYS A 23 10.14 2.18 -7.72
C CYS A 23 10.33 1.10 -6.65
N ALA A 24 9.25 0.65 -6.02
CA ALA A 24 9.30 -0.42 -5.04
C ALA A 24 9.82 -1.73 -5.65
N ALA A 25 9.39 -2.05 -6.87
CA ALA A 25 9.86 -3.25 -7.56
C ALA A 25 11.37 -3.19 -7.84
N ASP A 26 11.87 -2.04 -8.27
CA ASP A 26 13.31 -1.86 -8.51
C ASP A 26 14.13 -2.02 -7.22
N LEU A 27 13.65 -1.44 -6.12
CA LEU A 27 14.28 -1.61 -4.82
C LEU A 27 14.23 -3.07 -4.35
N ALA A 28 13.10 -3.74 -4.52
CA ALA A 28 12.96 -5.15 -4.15
C ALA A 28 13.93 -6.03 -4.93
N LYS A 29 14.11 -5.80 -6.23
CA LYS A 29 15.09 -6.51 -7.04
C LYS A 29 16.51 -6.27 -6.55
N HIS A 30 16.82 -5.02 -6.25
CA HIS A 30 18.16 -4.65 -5.81
C HIS A 30 18.54 -5.31 -4.48
N TYR A 31 17.61 -5.34 -3.53
CA TYR A 31 17.87 -5.86 -2.19
C TYR A 31 17.46 -7.32 -1.99
N GLY A 32 16.79 -7.94 -2.95
CA GLY A 32 16.19 -9.26 -2.76
C GLY A 32 15.05 -9.24 -1.75
N ALA A 33 14.29 -8.16 -1.69
CA ALA A 33 13.23 -7.95 -0.72
C ALA A 33 11.89 -8.50 -1.22
N VAL A 34 10.99 -8.77 -0.27
CA VAL A 34 9.57 -9.07 -0.55
C VAL A 34 8.80 -7.77 -0.49
N ILE A 35 7.88 -7.56 -1.45
CA ILE A 35 6.94 -6.44 -1.41
C ILE A 35 5.64 -6.91 -0.77
N VAL A 36 5.17 -6.16 0.21
CA VAL A 36 3.87 -6.38 0.84
C VAL A 36 2.94 -5.23 0.45
N TYR A 37 2.00 -5.52 -0.44
CA TYR A 37 0.97 -4.53 -0.82
C TYR A 37 -0.11 -4.51 0.24
N VAL A 38 -0.41 -3.35 0.78
CA VAL A 38 -1.41 -3.17 1.83
C VAL A 38 -2.52 -2.26 1.33
N GLY A 39 -3.73 -2.78 1.34
CA GLY A 39 -4.93 -2.02 1.05
C GLY A 39 -5.78 -1.86 2.30
N VAL A 40 -6.44 -0.71 2.44
CA VAL A 40 -7.38 -0.44 3.52
C VAL A 40 -8.77 -0.33 2.93
N GLY A 41 -9.66 -1.22 3.34
CA GLY A 41 -11.04 -1.26 2.90
C GLY A 41 -12.02 -0.92 4.02
N ALA A 42 -13.26 -0.59 3.62
CA ALA A 42 -14.36 -0.43 4.56
C ALA A 42 -15.00 -1.79 4.86
N ALA A 43 -15.67 -1.90 6.02
CA ALA A 43 -16.46 -3.07 6.35
C ALA A 43 -17.76 -3.15 5.52
N THR A 44 -18.20 -2.02 4.98
CA THR A 44 -19.43 -1.90 4.19
C THR A 44 -19.15 -2.08 2.69
N PRO A 45 -20.16 -2.47 1.89
CA PRO A 45 -19.99 -2.57 0.44
C PRO A 45 -19.52 -1.27 -0.19
N GLY A 46 -18.59 -1.37 -1.15
CA GLY A 46 -18.03 -0.23 -1.86
C GLY A 46 -17.74 -0.55 -3.32
N SER A 47 -17.11 0.38 -4.02
CA SER A 47 -16.83 0.26 -5.46
C SER A 47 -15.86 -0.86 -5.81
N VAL A 48 -14.96 -1.23 -4.91
CA VAL A 48 -13.94 -2.25 -5.15
C VAL A 48 -14.45 -3.63 -4.72
N ALA A 49 -15.07 -3.73 -3.53
CA ALA A 49 -15.48 -5.01 -2.96
C ALA A 49 -16.77 -4.87 -2.16
N HIS A 50 -17.56 -5.93 -2.10
CA HIS A 50 -18.83 -5.98 -1.37
C HIS A 50 -18.63 -6.30 0.11
N ASN A 51 -17.53 -6.94 0.47
CA ASN A 51 -17.23 -7.35 1.84
C ASN A 51 -15.71 -7.48 2.05
N PRO A 52 -15.25 -7.60 3.30
CA PRO A 52 -13.81 -7.73 3.59
C PRO A 52 -13.15 -8.96 2.97
N GLN A 53 -13.85 -10.07 2.82
CA GLN A 53 -13.32 -11.31 2.23
C GLN A 53 -13.04 -11.11 0.74
N GLU A 54 -13.96 -10.47 0.02
CA GLU A 54 -13.76 -10.13 -1.39
C GLU A 54 -12.60 -9.14 -1.56
N PHE A 55 -12.47 -8.17 -0.67
CA PHE A 55 -11.38 -7.22 -0.69
C PHE A 55 -10.03 -7.92 -0.47
N ALA A 56 -9.95 -8.83 0.50
CA ALA A 56 -8.73 -9.60 0.75
C ALA A 56 -8.34 -10.45 -0.47
N GLN A 57 -9.30 -11.06 -1.15
CA GLN A 57 -9.04 -11.80 -2.38
C GLN A 57 -8.49 -10.89 -3.48
N LYS A 58 -9.07 -9.71 -3.67
CA LYS A 58 -8.61 -8.75 -4.67
C LYS A 58 -7.19 -8.25 -4.36
N MET A 59 -6.86 -8.07 -3.09
CA MET A 59 -5.50 -7.72 -2.70
C MET A 59 -4.51 -8.85 -3.04
N SER A 60 -4.87 -10.10 -2.80
CA SER A 60 -4.03 -11.24 -3.16
C SER A 60 -3.84 -11.35 -4.67
N GLU A 61 -4.90 -11.19 -5.45
CA GLU A 61 -4.85 -11.19 -6.92
C GLU A 61 -3.97 -10.06 -7.45
N PHE A 62 -4.11 -8.87 -6.87
CA PHE A 62 -3.26 -7.74 -7.23
C PHE A 62 -1.78 -8.04 -6.98
N ALA A 63 -1.46 -8.58 -5.81
CA ALA A 63 -0.08 -8.94 -5.46
C ALA A 63 0.50 -9.99 -6.42
N GLU A 64 -0.27 -11.01 -6.76
CA GLU A 64 0.15 -12.04 -7.72
C GLU A 64 0.42 -11.44 -9.10
N ALA A 65 -0.45 -10.55 -9.57
CA ALA A 65 -0.27 -9.88 -10.84
C ALA A 65 1.00 -9.00 -10.86
N GLN A 66 1.27 -8.30 -9.77
CA GLN A 66 2.49 -7.49 -9.64
C GLN A 66 3.76 -8.36 -9.60
N ALA A 67 3.68 -9.53 -8.96
CA ALA A 67 4.80 -10.47 -8.96
C ALA A 67 5.17 -10.93 -10.37
N GLU A 68 4.18 -11.20 -11.22
CA GLU A 68 4.40 -11.57 -12.62
C GLU A 68 4.96 -10.40 -13.43
N VAL A 69 4.38 -9.21 -13.28
CA VAL A 69 4.79 -8.03 -14.04
C VAL A 69 6.24 -7.64 -13.72
N HIS A 70 6.61 -7.67 -12.44
CA HIS A 70 7.90 -7.15 -11.99
C HIS A 70 8.95 -8.23 -11.71
N GLY A 71 8.57 -9.49 -11.63
CA GLY A 71 9.51 -10.58 -11.33
C GLY A 71 10.07 -10.51 -9.91
N VAL A 72 9.25 -10.14 -8.93
CA VAL A 72 9.62 -10.04 -7.51
C VAL A 72 8.65 -10.86 -6.66
N SER A 73 9.08 -11.21 -5.45
CA SER A 73 8.19 -11.85 -4.47
C SER A 73 7.26 -10.83 -3.86
N THR A 74 5.97 -11.16 -3.78
CA THR A 74 4.94 -10.24 -3.27
C THR A 74 4.00 -10.94 -2.31
N GLU A 75 3.40 -10.14 -1.45
CA GLU A 75 2.28 -10.54 -0.58
C GLU A 75 1.21 -9.46 -0.66
N GLY A 76 -0.06 -9.83 -0.58
CA GLY A 76 -1.18 -8.90 -0.50
C GLY A 76 -1.84 -8.98 0.87
N VAL A 77 -2.02 -7.84 1.52
CA VAL A 77 -2.62 -7.74 2.85
C VAL A 77 -3.78 -6.75 2.81
N ALA A 78 -4.93 -7.19 3.29
CA ALA A 78 -6.11 -6.34 3.41
C ALA A 78 -6.30 -5.95 4.88
N MET A 79 -6.40 -4.65 5.12
CA MET A 79 -6.79 -4.08 6.40
C MET A 79 -8.20 -3.55 6.29
N THR A 80 -8.98 -3.67 7.36
CA THR A 80 -10.34 -3.14 7.41
C THR A 80 -10.41 -2.02 8.43
N SER A 81 -11.03 -0.90 8.06
CA SER A 81 -11.28 0.24 8.93
C SER A 81 -12.75 0.62 8.86
N PRO A 82 -13.39 0.99 9.99
CA PRO A 82 -14.76 1.52 9.98
C PRO A 82 -14.88 2.81 9.16
N ASP A 83 -13.84 3.64 9.17
CA ASP A 83 -13.79 4.88 8.42
C ASP A 83 -12.41 5.02 7.75
N PRO A 84 -12.22 4.44 6.54
CA PRO A 84 -10.92 4.48 5.87
C PRO A 84 -10.40 5.88 5.56
N THR A 85 -11.26 6.87 5.43
CA THR A 85 -10.83 8.24 5.14
C THR A 85 -10.23 8.93 6.36
N THR A 86 -10.77 8.68 7.55
CA THR A 86 -10.32 9.29 8.79
C THR A 86 -9.19 8.48 9.46
N ASP A 87 -9.31 7.14 9.41
CA ASP A 87 -8.41 6.23 10.14
C ASP A 87 -7.29 5.66 9.26
N LEU A 88 -7.08 6.19 8.05
CA LEU A 88 -6.13 5.62 7.10
C LEU A 88 -4.69 5.63 7.65
N ASP A 89 -4.22 6.76 8.14
CA ASP A 89 -2.85 6.87 8.66
C ASP A 89 -2.61 5.95 9.87
N PRO A 90 -3.46 5.93 10.91
CA PRO A 90 -3.29 4.97 12.01
C PRO A 90 -3.35 3.51 11.55
N THR A 91 -4.21 3.18 10.59
CA THR A 91 -4.33 1.83 10.07
C THR A 91 -3.07 1.42 9.29
N LEU A 92 -2.52 2.32 8.48
CA LEU A 92 -1.27 2.06 7.77
C LEU A 92 -0.07 1.90 8.72
N LEU A 93 0.01 2.72 9.77
CA LEU A 93 1.06 2.60 10.77
C LEU A 93 0.97 1.26 11.52
N LYS A 94 -0.23 0.81 11.84
CA LYS A 94 -0.45 -0.52 12.42
C LYS A 94 -0.01 -1.63 11.45
N ALA A 95 -0.30 -1.47 10.16
CA ALA A 95 0.09 -2.43 9.14
C ALA A 95 1.62 -2.57 9.04
N VAL A 96 2.36 -1.47 9.18
CA VAL A 96 3.84 -1.51 9.19
C VAL A 96 4.35 -2.52 10.21
N ASP A 97 3.81 -2.48 11.43
CA ASP A 97 4.21 -3.40 12.50
C ASP A 97 3.73 -4.83 12.21
N GLN A 98 2.49 -4.99 11.74
CA GLN A 98 1.91 -6.31 11.48
C GLN A 98 2.64 -7.06 10.37
N VAL A 99 3.02 -6.38 9.29
CA VAL A 99 3.72 -7.03 8.18
C VAL A 99 5.21 -7.14 8.39
N GLY A 100 5.75 -6.52 9.43
CA GLY A 100 7.19 -6.54 9.72
C GLY A 100 8.02 -5.79 8.68
N ALA A 101 7.50 -4.70 8.15
CA ALA A 101 8.20 -3.92 7.14
C ALA A 101 9.40 -3.15 7.71
N ASP A 102 10.44 -3.03 6.91
CA ASP A 102 11.61 -2.19 7.22
C ASP A 102 11.76 -0.99 6.26
N LEU A 103 10.90 -0.92 5.26
CA LEU A 103 10.77 0.22 4.37
C LEU A 103 9.32 0.37 3.94
N VAL A 104 8.82 1.60 3.90
CA VAL A 104 7.55 1.93 3.23
C VAL A 104 7.86 2.73 1.97
N VAL A 105 7.29 2.31 0.84
CA VAL A 105 7.32 3.10 -0.40
C VAL A 105 5.89 3.49 -0.73
N MET A 106 5.62 4.77 -0.78
CA MET A 106 4.27 5.25 -1.02
C MET A 106 4.26 6.39 -2.02
N ALA A 107 3.17 6.49 -2.78
CA ALA A 107 2.96 7.60 -3.69
C ALA A 107 2.67 8.88 -2.92
N SER A 108 3.14 10.02 -3.44
CA SER A 108 2.78 11.30 -2.88
C SER A 108 1.35 11.68 -3.26
N HIS A 109 0.79 12.64 -2.52
CA HIS A 109 -0.51 13.22 -2.82
C HIS A 109 -0.53 13.80 -4.25
N ILE A 110 -1.61 13.51 -4.98
CA ILE A 110 -1.84 14.09 -6.29
C ILE A 110 -2.88 15.21 -6.13
N PRO A 111 -2.50 16.49 -6.37
CA PRO A 111 -3.44 17.60 -6.27
C PRO A 111 -4.63 17.42 -7.23
N ASN A 112 -5.82 17.88 -6.81
CA ASN A 112 -7.04 17.91 -7.61
C ASN A 112 -7.72 16.56 -7.90
N LEU A 113 -7.33 15.47 -7.25
CA LEU A 113 -8.07 14.21 -7.25
C LEU A 113 -8.93 14.15 -5.99
N THR A 114 -10.18 14.64 -6.11
CA THR A 114 -11.11 14.74 -4.98
C THR A 114 -11.62 13.41 -4.48
N ASP A 115 -11.61 12.38 -5.32
CA ASP A 115 -12.07 11.03 -4.99
C ASP A 115 -10.93 10.11 -4.54
N TYR A 116 -9.75 10.67 -4.33
CA TYR A 116 -8.55 9.91 -4.00
C TYR A 116 -8.40 9.80 -2.49
N PHE A 117 -8.54 8.59 -1.98
CA PHE A 117 -8.41 8.29 -0.55
C PHE A 117 -7.00 8.46 -0.02
N TRP A 118 -6.06 8.68 -0.91
CA TRP A 118 -4.66 8.60 -0.53
C TRP A 118 -4.29 9.77 0.35
N PRO A 119 -3.62 9.53 1.44
CA PRO A 119 -3.29 10.62 2.34
C PRO A 119 -2.39 11.63 1.64
N SER A 120 -2.75 12.89 1.79
CA SER A 120 -1.83 14.01 1.62
C SER A 120 -0.64 13.88 2.60
N ASN A 121 -0.45 12.74 3.22
CA ASN A 121 0.25 12.56 4.49
C ASN A 121 1.43 11.58 4.43
N GLY A 122 2.14 11.49 3.30
CA GLY A 122 3.46 10.86 3.29
C GLY A 122 4.34 11.44 4.40
N GLY A 123 4.20 12.73 4.66
CA GLY A 123 4.88 13.40 5.75
C GLY A 123 4.45 12.91 7.14
N THR A 124 3.16 12.65 7.34
CA THR A 124 2.65 12.13 8.63
C THR A 124 3.14 10.70 8.87
N ILE A 125 3.07 9.85 7.85
CA ILE A 125 3.60 8.48 7.96
C ILE A 125 5.11 8.51 8.21
N ALA A 126 5.85 9.33 7.48
CA ALA A 126 7.29 9.45 7.67
C ALA A 126 7.67 9.96 9.06
N ALA A 127 6.89 10.89 9.61
CA ALA A 127 7.16 11.44 10.94
C ALA A 127 6.85 10.45 12.08
N LYS A 128 5.88 9.58 11.89
CA LYS A 128 5.40 8.67 12.94
C LYS A 128 5.93 7.25 12.81
N ALA A 129 6.30 6.81 11.62
CA ALA A 129 6.85 5.48 11.43
C ALA A 129 8.26 5.40 12.04
N LYS A 130 8.56 4.24 12.61
CA LYS A 130 9.89 3.98 13.20
C LYS A 130 10.88 3.42 12.18
N ILE A 131 10.46 3.26 10.94
CA ILE A 131 11.24 2.70 9.85
C ILE A 131 11.40 3.74 8.74
N SER A 132 12.22 3.43 7.75
CA SER A 132 12.41 4.30 6.59
C SER A 132 11.16 4.40 5.75
N VAL A 133 10.87 5.60 5.26
CA VAL A 133 9.73 5.89 4.38
C VAL A 133 10.21 6.65 3.17
N MET A 134 9.91 6.12 1.99
CA MET A 134 10.17 6.80 0.72
C MET A 134 8.85 7.28 0.13
N VAL A 135 8.76 8.57 -0.13
CA VAL A 135 7.59 9.18 -0.80
C VAL A 135 7.97 9.43 -2.26
N VAL A 136 7.25 8.80 -3.18
CA VAL A 136 7.50 8.88 -4.62
C VAL A 136 6.51 9.85 -5.25
N ARG A 137 7.00 10.86 -5.93
CA ARG A 137 6.19 11.85 -6.64
C ARG A 137 5.91 11.44 -8.08
#